data_53445bdc792a409d8338adf494ad6e7b
#
_entry.id   53445bdc792a409d8338adf494ad6e7b
#
_cell.length_a   1.000
_cell.length_b   1.000
_cell.length_c   1.000
_cell.angle_alpha   90.00
_cell.angle_beta   90.00
_cell.angle_gamma   90.00
#
_symmetry.space_group_name_H-M   'P 1'
#
loop_
_entity.id
_entity.type
_entity.pdbx_description
1 polymer ?
#
loop_
_entity_poly.entity_id
_entity_poly.type
_entity_poly.pdbx_seq_one_letter_code
_entity_poly.pdbx_strand_id
1 'polypeptide(L)'
;MYDSDRMVLLLAGAVTEVRQSPTSSKSSLRSALGQARATDSPTRLLDAIKLAQNLTRNRAKTEVHLFSDGASPDLDEFELQDLNLAYYRVGEGGDNLGIVSLEVRPHPEQAGQQAIFATLANASSNALASDVSLFFGGRLVGNRRVSVGATNTASLVFVTSQSTNGVFRLQLKNNDVLNNDVLAVDNTASVLSLTRRNTRALLVTKGNQFLERALRSVPKLDLAVSANLTNPSPPVDFVVLDDVAPSAWPSGNVLAIHTQSTNWFRPSGSIDGPLIVDWKSTHPLLRFVNFDNVQVAKSLAVKPPSWLVPLVESPSAPLVAAGENNGQRVVWIGFNPLDSTWPLRVSFPIFIANAAGWLNPDARTGIRVGEPFHVRLASEEQQVTVELPDGSTRETKTMSSGELIFGDTFQQGVYTATVGTNALQFCANLLNSDESDIRSRESLQLGEYGTVEATVQVSADKEAWRWIAMLCLGFLLFEWWFYHRRTA
;
A
#
# COMPACT_ATOMS: atom_id res chain seq x y z
N MET A 1 19.08 21.14 -24.70
CA MET A 1 20.12 21.16 -23.67
C MET A 1 21.39 21.70 -24.28
N TYR A 2 21.82 22.88 -23.83
CA TYR A 2 23.09 23.51 -24.20
C TYR A 2 24.21 22.97 -23.32
N ASP A 3 25.47 23.24 -23.66
CA ASP A 3 26.61 22.69 -22.90
C ASP A 3 26.72 23.23 -21.45
N SER A 4 26.10 24.37 -21.18
CA SER A 4 25.99 24.98 -19.84
C SER A 4 24.86 24.42 -18.99
N ASP A 5 23.91 23.72 -19.59
CA ASP A 5 22.72 23.21 -18.88
C ASP A 5 23.07 21.99 -18.05
N ARG A 6 22.41 21.88 -16.89
CA ARG A 6 22.45 20.68 -16.06
C ARG A 6 21.06 20.10 -15.94
N MET A 7 20.95 18.78 -16.08
CA MET A 7 19.70 18.06 -15.97
C MET A 7 19.78 17.02 -14.86
N VAL A 8 18.70 16.86 -14.12
CA VAL A 8 18.44 15.78 -13.17
C VAL A 8 17.38 14.89 -13.76
N LEU A 9 17.51 13.59 -13.63
CA LEU A 9 16.49 12.62 -14.00
C LEU A 9 15.86 12.03 -12.73
N LEU A 10 14.56 12.25 -12.57
CA LEU A 10 13.75 11.67 -11.51
C LEU A 10 12.82 10.62 -12.11
N LEU A 11 12.66 9.49 -11.42
CA LEU A 11 11.64 8.49 -11.73
C LEU A 11 10.59 8.54 -10.63
N ALA A 12 9.33 8.75 -11.01
CA ALA A 12 8.18 8.69 -10.12
C ALA A 12 7.59 7.27 -10.18
N GLY A 13 7.60 6.57 -9.06
CA GLY A 13 7.00 5.27 -8.85
C GLY A 13 6.44 5.19 -7.44
N ALA A 14 6.37 4.02 -6.82
CA ALA A 14 6.01 3.88 -5.40
C ALA A 14 6.96 4.68 -4.49
N VAL A 15 8.19 4.86 -4.92
CA VAL A 15 9.20 5.72 -4.30
C VAL A 15 9.83 6.58 -5.39
N THR A 16 10.00 7.87 -5.13
CA THR A 16 10.70 8.76 -6.05
C THR A 16 12.20 8.49 -6.02
N GLU A 17 12.77 8.16 -7.17
CA GLU A 17 14.20 7.86 -7.33
C GLU A 17 14.92 8.98 -8.08
N VAL A 18 16.05 9.47 -7.54
CA VAL A 18 16.99 10.32 -8.29
C VAL A 18 17.89 9.42 -9.14
N ARG A 19 17.47 9.16 -10.37
CA ARG A 19 18.18 8.24 -11.27
C ARG A 19 19.50 8.81 -11.76
N GLN A 20 19.55 10.11 -11.97
CA GLN A 20 20.75 10.82 -12.36
C GLN A 20 20.84 12.14 -11.61
N SER A 21 21.91 12.34 -10.86
CA SER A 21 22.26 13.62 -10.23
C SER A 21 22.57 14.71 -11.26
N PRO A 22 22.56 16.00 -10.90
CA PRO A 22 22.74 17.11 -11.84
C PRO A 22 24.00 16.96 -12.70
N THR A 23 23.84 16.77 -14.01
CA THR A 23 24.93 16.60 -14.95
C THR A 23 24.67 17.33 -16.28
N SER A 24 25.73 17.75 -16.98
CA SER A 24 25.69 18.21 -18.35
C SER A 24 26.00 17.11 -19.38
N SER A 25 26.40 15.92 -18.91
CA SER A 25 26.75 14.78 -19.75
C SER A 25 25.52 14.13 -20.40
N LYS A 26 25.30 14.35 -21.69
CA LYS A 26 24.21 13.74 -22.45
C LYS A 26 24.31 12.20 -22.49
N SER A 27 25.53 11.65 -22.46
CA SER A 27 25.75 10.21 -22.44
C SER A 27 25.32 9.58 -21.13
N SER A 28 25.65 10.21 -19.98
CA SER A 28 25.20 9.75 -18.65
C SER A 28 23.68 9.78 -18.52
N LEU A 29 23.03 10.85 -19.00
CA LEU A 29 21.58 10.98 -19.00
C LEU A 29 20.91 9.89 -19.87
N ARG A 30 21.44 9.64 -21.06
CA ARG A 30 20.90 8.56 -21.95
C ARG A 30 21.09 7.18 -21.32
N SER A 31 22.23 6.93 -20.70
CA SER A 31 22.48 5.65 -19.99
C SER A 31 21.49 5.48 -18.83
N ALA A 32 21.29 6.51 -18.01
CA ALA A 32 20.36 6.48 -16.89
C ALA A 32 18.91 6.26 -17.37
N LEU A 33 18.50 6.93 -18.46
CA LEU A 33 17.18 6.75 -19.05
C LEU A 33 16.99 5.35 -19.64
N GLY A 34 18.03 4.82 -20.31
CA GLY A 34 17.97 3.46 -20.89
C GLY A 34 17.92 2.34 -19.84
N GLN A 35 18.29 2.64 -18.59
CA GLN A 35 18.18 1.72 -17.45
C GLN A 35 16.86 1.85 -16.69
N ALA A 36 16.04 2.87 -16.99
CA ALA A 36 14.72 3.00 -16.42
C ALA A 36 13.85 1.80 -16.79
N ARG A 37 13.14 1.26 -15.83
CA ARG A 37 12.21 0.13 -16.01
C ARG A 37 10.86 0.51 -15.45
N ALA A 38 9.80 0.10 -16.10
CA ALA A 38 8.46 0.14 -15.55
C ALA A 38 8.37 -0.87 -14.38
N THR A 39 7.61 -0.51 -13.38
CA THR A 39 7.28 -1.36 -12.23
C THR A 39 5.77 -1.55 -12.18
N ASP A 40 5.32 -2.58 -11.48
CA ASP A 40 3.88 -2.82 -11.27
C ASP A 40 3.30 -1.98 -10.11
N SER A 41 4.09 -1.06 -9.57
CA SER A 41 3.71 -0.26 -8.41
C SER A 41 2.94 1.00 -8.81
N PRO A 42 2.02 1.49 -7.94
CA PRO A 42 1.34 2.75 -8.17
C PRO A 42 2.32 3.92 -8.18
N THR A 43 1.98 4.97 -8.92
CA THR A 43 2.79 6.17 -9.07
C THR A 43 2.44 7.20 -8.00
N ARG A 44 3.45 7.68 -7.26
CA ARG A 44 3.34 8.79 -6.31
C ARG A 44 3.91 10.06 -6.91
N LEU A 45 3.12 10.70 -7.76
CA LEU A 45 3.58 11.86 -8.51
C LEU A 45 3.80 13.08 -7.62
N LEU A 46 2.99 13.26 -6.59
CA LEU A 46 3.14 14.33 -5.60
C LEU A 46 4.53 14.35 -4.96
N ASP A 47 5.05 13.19 -4.56
CA ASP A 47 6.38 13.09 -3.93
C ASP A 47 7.50 13.49 -4.91
N ALA A 48 7.36 13.10 -6.18
CA ALA A 48 8.32 13.46 -7.23
C ALA A 48 8.31 14.97 -7.52
N ILE A 49 7.12 15.58 -7.59
CA ILE A 49 6.98 17.03 -7.82
C ILE A 49 7.51 17.82 -6.62
N LYS A 50 7.21 17.41 -5.37
CA LYS A 50 7.78 18.03 -4.17
C LYS A 50 9.31 17.94 -4.13
N LEU A 51 9.88 16.81 -4.55
CA LEU A 51 11.32 16.67 -4.67
C LEU A 51 11.90 17.60 -5.75
N ALA A 52 11.26 17.66 -6.93
CA ALA A 52 11.64 18.56 -8.01
C ALA A 52 11.57 20.04 -7.55
N GLN A 53 10.51 20.44 -6.85
CA GLN A 53 10.35 21.77 -6.27
C GLN A 53 11.51 22.11 -5.30
N ASN A 54 11.88 21.18 -4.43
CA ASN A 54 13.00 21.37 -3.50
C ASN A 54 14.34 21.49 -4.24
N LEU A 55 14.54 20.73 -5.32
CA LEU A 55 15.77 20.80 -6.13
C LEU A 55 15.87 22.09 -6.95
N THR A 56 14.74 22.70 -7.31
CA THR A 56 14.68 23.96 -8.09
C THR A 56 14.66 25.20 -7.20
N ARG A 57 14.35 25.06 -5.92
CA ARG A 57 14.26 26.14 -4.96
C ARG A 57 15.54 26.96 -4.94
N ASN A 58 15.43 28.29 -5.04
CA ASN A 58 16.55 29.24 -5.12
C ASN A 58 17.44 29.13 -6.39
N ARG A 59 16.98 28.47 -7.44
CA ARG A 59 17.68 28.41 -8.71
C ARG A 59 16.89 29.15 -9.79
N ALA A 60 17.34 30.33 -10.17
CA ALA A 60 16.74 31.07 -11.29
C ALA A 60 16.87 30.28 -12.60
N LYS A 61 15.84 30.34 -13.47
CA LYS A 61 15.80 29.70 -14.79
C LYS A 61 15.83 28.17 -14.78
N THR A 62 15.25 27.55 -13.76
CA THR A 62 15.05 26.08 -13.76
C THR A 62 13.66 25.75 -14.26
N GLU A 63 13.54 24.75 -15.12
CA GLU A 63 12.30 24.23 -15.68
C GLU A 63 12.18 22.74 -15.33
N VAL A 64 10.99 22.33 -14.92
CA VAL A 64 10.67 20.92 -14.64
C VAL A 64 9.85 20.37 -15.78
N HIS A 65 10.34 19.33 -16.45
CA HIS A 65 9.64 18.64 -17.51
C HIS A 65 9.03 17.36 -16.95
N LEU A 66 7.70 17.30 -16.90
CA LEU A 66 6.93 16.16 -16.41
C LEU A 66 6.36 15.36 -17.59
N PHE A 67 6.67 14.08 -17.65
CA PHE A 67 6.10 13.12 -18.59
C PHE A 67 5.19 12.17 -17.83
N SER A 68 3.88 12.25 -18.04
CA SER A 68 2.87 11.46 -17.32
C SER A 68 1.59 11.36 -18.17
N ASP A 69 0.71 10.42 -17.87
CA ASP A 69 -0.66 10.37 -18.36
C ASP A 69 -1.59 11.37 -17.64
N GLY A 70 -1.14 11.91 -16.49
CA GLY A 70 -1.88 12.87 -15.68
C GLY A 70 -2.91 12.26 -14.73
N ALA A 71 -2.99 10.94 -14.63
CA ALA A 71 -3.91 10.27 -13.72
C ALA A 71 -3.32 10.17 -12.30
N SER A 72 -3.26 11.27 -11.57
CA SER A 72 -2.69 11.35 -10.22
C SER A 72 -3.57 12.21 -9.31
N PRO A 73 -4.50 11.61 -8.58
CA PRO A 73 -5.42 12.35 -7.70
C PRO A 73 -4.73 12.98 -6.48
N ASP A 74 -3.54 12.53 -6.11
CA ASP A 74 -2.73 13.07 -5.02
C ASP A 74 -2.22 14.50 -5.27
N LEU A 75 -2.28 14.98 -6.52
CA LEU A 75 -1.87 16.33 -6.88
C LEU A 75 -2.82 17.43 -6.39
N ASP A 76 -4.03 17.10 -6.01
CA ASP A 76 -4.99 18.05 -5.41
C ASP A 76 -4.48 18.63 -4.08
N GLU A 77 -3.57 17.94 -3.40
CA GLU A 77 -2.92 18.39 -2.17
C GLU A 77 -1.67 19.26 -2.39
N PHE A 78 -1.28 19.48 -3.66
CA PHE A 78 -0.06 20.22 -3.99
C PHE A 78 -0.30 21.72 -4.09
N GLU A 79 0.43 22.49 -3.29
CA GLU A 79 0.46 23.95 -3.44
C GLU A 79 1.53 24.36 -4.45
N LEU A 80 1.09 24.85 -5.61
CA LEU A 80 1.97 25.37 -6.63
C LEU A 80 2.60 26.70 -6.17
N GLN A 81 3.83 26.64 -5.65
CA GLN A 81 4.64 27.81 -5.33
C GLN A 81 5.88 27.82 -6.22
N ASP A 82 5.97 28.83 -7.12
CA ASP A 82 7.16 29.14 -7.93
C ASP A 82 7.80 27.98 -8.70
N LEU A 83 7.00 26.97 -9.12
CA LEU A 83 7.48 25.87 -9.95
C LEU A 83 7.15 26.12 -11.43
N ASN A 84 8.19 26.30 -12.25
CA ASN A 84 8.03 26.34 -13.71
C ASN A 84 7.92 24.91 -14.24
N LEU A 85 6.68 24.42 -14.40
CA LEU A 85 6.35 23.04 -14.80
C LEU A 85 5.83 23.00 -16.23
N ALA A 86 6.52 22.25 -17.10
CA ALA A 86 6.05 21.86 -18.41
C ALA A 86 5.53 20.42 -18.36
N TYR A 87 4.25 20.22 -18.61
CA TYR A 87 3.62 18.91 -18.62
C TYR A 87 3.56 18.35 -20.03
N TYR A 88 4.04 17.14 -20.23
CA TYR A 88 4.00 16.39 -21.48
C TYR A 88 3.13 15.15 -21.29
N ARG A 89 1.96 15.17 -21.91
CA ARG A 89 1.04 14.04 -21.86
C ARG A 89 1.64 12.83 -22.57
N VAL A 90 1.64 11.70 -21.89
CA VAL A 90 2.08 10.39 -22.39
C VAL A 90 0.90 9.43 -22.40
N GLY A 91 0.81 8.61 -23.42
CA GLY A 91 -0.28 7.65 -23.60
C GLY A 91 -1.47 8.23 -24.39
N GLU A 92 -2.14 7.36 -25.13
CA GLU A 92 -3.34 7.70 -25.91
C GLU A 92 -4.64 7.34 -25.18
N GLY A 93 -4.50 6.69 -23.99
CA GLY A 93 -5.61 6.07 -23.29
C GLY A 93 -6.04 4.76 -23.95
N GLY A 94 -7.01 4.12 -23.38
CA GLY A 94 -7.56 2.87 -23.89
C GLY A 94 -8.70 2.37 -23.01
N ASP A 95 -9.34 1.30 -23.43
CA ASP A 95 -10.28 0.59 -22.61
C ASP A 95 -9.51 -0.27 -21.57
N ASN A 96 -9.93 -0.20 -20.32
CA ASN A 96 -9.35 -1.00 -19.24
C ASN A 96 -10.40 -1.49 -18.25
N LEU A 97 -10.30 -2.77 -17.87
CA LEU A 97 -11.11 -3.40 -16.85
C LEU A 97 -10.17 -4.08 -15.86
N GLY A 98 -9.97 -3.48 -14.70
CA GLY A 98 -9.01 -3.93 -13.71
C GLY A 98 -9.62 -4.52 -12.45
N ILE A 99 -8.86 -5.38 -11.75
CA ILE A 99 -9.18 -5.88 -10.41
C ILE A 99 -8.68 -4.86 -9.39
N VAL A 100 -9.60 -4.17 -8.71
CA VAL A 100 -9.26 -3.10 -7.76
C VAL A 100 -9.39 -3.53 -6.29
N SER A 101 -9.98 -4.71 -6.03
CA SER A 101 -10.05 -5.29 -4.70
C SER A 101 -10.10 -6.80 -4.78
N LEU A 102 -9.40 -7.49 -3.88
CA LEU A 102 -9.47 -8.94 -3.71
C LEU A 102 -9.25 -9.30 -2.24
N GLU A 103 -10.23 -9.97 -1.64
CA GLU A 103 -10.16 -10.40 -0.25
C GLU A 103 -10.68 -11.82 -0.10
N VAL A 104 -10.12 -12.59 0.83
CA VAL A 104 -10.62 -13.89 1.24
C VAL A 104 -11.09 -13.82 2.69
N ARG A 105 -12.32 -14.31 2.94
CA ARG A 105 -12.90 -14.36 4.28
C ARG A 105 -13.57 -15.72 4.52
N PRO A 106 -13.65 -16.20 5.77
CA PRO A 106 -14.51 -17.34 6.10
C PRO A 106 -15.95 -17.05 5.73
N HIS A 107 -16.67 -18.05 5.18
CA HIS A 107 -18.10 -17.88 4.93
C HIS A 107 -18.86 -17.78 6.26
N PRO A 108 -19.72 -16.75 6.47
CA PRO A 108 -20.34 -16.52 7.76
C PRO A 108 -21.29 -17.63 8.22
N GLU A 109 -22.00 -18.26 7.27
CA GLU A 109 -23.05 -19.24 7.57
C GLU A 109 -22.61 -20.70 7.35
N GLN A 110 -21.50 -20.94 6.65
CA GLN A 110 -21.05 -22.27 6.27
C GLN A 110 -19.62 -22.52 6.76
N ALA A 111 -19.53 -23.22 7.90
CA ALA A 111 -18.24 -23.58 8.49
C ALA A 111 -17.40 -24.41 7.48
N GLY A 112 -16.14 -24.06 7.31
CA GLY A 112 -15.21 -24.72 6.39
C GLY A 112 -15.26 -24.20 4.94
N GLN A 113 -16.17 -23.29 4.61
CA GLN A 113 -16.14 -22.57 3.34
C GLN A 113 -15.49 -21.21 3.46
N GLN A 114 -14.95 -20.75 2.33
CA GLN A 114 -14.35 -19.42 2.18
C GLN A 114 -15.09 -18.65 1.10
N ALA A 115 -15.30 -17.37 1.36
CA ALA A 115 -15.84 -16.42 0.40
C ALA A 115 -14.70 -15.51 -0.08
N ILE A 116 -14.51 -15.47 -1.39
CA ILE A 116 -13.54 -14.61 -2.07
C ILE A 116 -14.30 -13.44 -2.68
N PHE A 117 -14.06 -12.26 -2.16
CA PHE A 117 -14.66 -11.01 -2.60
C PHE A 117 -13.72 -10.31 -3.56
N ALA A 118 -14.22 -9.92 -4.72
CA ALA A 118 -13.46 -9.15 -5.69
C ALA A 118 -14.30 -7.98 -6.19
N THR A 119 -13.63 -6.87 -6.51
CA THR A 119 -14.24 -5.73 -7.18
C THR A 119 -13.47 -5.45 -8.46
N LEU A 120 -14.21 -5.32 -9.55
CA LEU A 120 -13.69 -4.90 -10.86
C LEU A 120 -14.07 -3.43 -11.08
N ALA A 121 -13.16 -2.64 -11.65
CA ALA A 121 -13.43 -1.28 -12.08
C ALA A 121 -13.23 -1.16 -13.59
N ASN A 122 -14.18 -0.50 -14.24
CA ASN A 122 -14.11 -0.12 -15.64
C ASN A 122 -13.99 1.40 -15.73
N ALA A 123 -12.82 1.89 -16.12
CA ALA A 123 -12.58 3.32 -16.31
C ALA A 123 -12.98 3.80 -17.70
N SER A 124 -13.34 2.90 -18.62
CA SER A 124 -13.66 3.19 -20.01
C SER A 124 -15.01 3.88 -20.17
N SER A 125 -15.21 4.54 -21.29
CA SER A 125 -16.48 5.16 -21.68
C SER A 125 -17.54 4.15 -22.16
N ASN A 126 -17.14 2.90 -22.38
CA ASN A 126 -17.99 1.81 -22.85
C ASN A 126 -18.19 0.75 -21.77
N ALA A 127 -19.28 0.00 -21.83
CA ALA A 127 -19.44 -1.19 -20.98
C ALA A 127 -18.50 -2.28 -21.48
N LEU A 128 -17.77 -2.90 -20.53
CA LEU A 128 -16.83 -3.98 -20.80
C LEU A 128 -17.30 -5.27 -20.15
N ALA A 129 -17.02 -6.40 -20.80
CA ALA A 129 -17.34 -7.73 -20.27
C ALA A 129 -16.09 -8.62 -20.29
N SER A 130 -15.90 -9.39 -19.22
CA SER A 130 -14.79 -10.33 -19.11
C SER A 130 -15.23 -11.64 -18.45
N ASP A 131 -14.56 -12.73 -18.78
CA ASP A 131 -14.62 -13.98 -18.04
C ASP A 131 -13.64 -13.91 -16.87
N VAL A 132 -14.17 -13.95 -15.67
CA VAL A 132 -13.40 -13.89 -14.42
C VAL A 132 -13.17 -15.28 -13.90
N SER A 133 -11.94 -15.75 -13.89
CA SER A 133 -11.55 -17.08 -13.46
C SER A 133 -10.84 -17.03 -12.11
N LEU A 134 -11.28 -17.86 -11.16
CA LEU A 134 -10.66 -18.04 -9.87
C LEU A 134 -9.89 -19.36 -9.85
N PHE A 135 -8.62 -19.31 -9.52
CA PHE A 135 -7.73 -20.46 -9.36
C PHE A 135 -7.33 -20.63 -7.91
N PHE A 136 -7.12 -21.87 -7.48
CA PHE A 136 -6.49 -22.21 -6.19
C PHE A 136 -5.35 -23.20 -6.43
N GLY A 137 -4.13 -22.84 -6.05
CA GLY A 137 -2.96 -23.67 -6.29
C GLY A 137 -2.79 -24.07 -7.78
N GLY A 138 -3.16 -23.18 -8.70
CA GLY A 138 -3.13 -23.42 -10.14
C GLY A 138 -4.35 -24.16 -10.72
N ARG A 139 -5.25 -24.69 -9.89
CA ARG A 139 -6.49 -25.37 -10.34
C ARG A 139 -7.65 -24.36 -10.43
N LEU A 140 -8.39 -24.37 -11.52
CA LEU A 140 -9.62 -23.58 -11.67
C LEU A 140 -10.68 -24.06 -10.67
N VAL A 141 -11.16 -23.15 -9.82
CA VAL A 141 -12.20 -23.41 -8.80
C VAL A 141 -13.49 -22.63 -9.03
N GLY A 142 -13.47 -21.64 -9.90
CA GLY A 142 -14.65 -20.87 -10.28
C GLY A 142 -14.44 -20.06 -11.54
N ASN A 143 -15.50 -19.84 -12.30
CA ASN A 143 -15.52 -18.96 -13.45
C ASN A 143 -16.87 -18.23 -13.51
N ARG A 144 -16.86 -16.95 -13.85
CA ARG A 144 -18.06 -16.14 -14.06
C ARG A 144 -17.82 -15.10 -15.13
N ARG A 145 -18.78 -14.93 -16.03
CA ARG A 145 -18.81 -13.80 -16.96
C ARG A 145 -19.44 -12.59 -16.28
N VAL A 146 -18.79 -11.45 -16.36
CA VAL A 146 -19.20 -10.20 -15.72
C VAL A 146 -19.17 -9.09 -16.73
N SER A 147 -20.22 -8.28 -16.73
CA SER A 147 -20.27 -7.03 -17.51
C SER A 147 -20.26 -5.85 -16.54
N VAL A 148 -19.37 -4.90 -16.77
CA VAL A 148 -19.22 -3.69 -15.97
C VAL A 148 -19.56 -2.49 -16.85
N GLY A 149 -20.54 -1.69 -16.43
CA GLY A 149 -20.92 -0.47 -17.14
C GLY A 149 -19.79 0.53 -17.27
N ALA A 150 -19.91 1.49 -18.17
CA ALA A 150 -18.95 2.58 -18.34
C ALA A 150 -18.74 3.34 -17.02
N THR A 151 -17.51 3.63 -16.69
CA THR A 151 -17.09 4.38 -15.47
C THR A 151 -17.71 3.82 -14.17
N ASN A 152 -17.88 2.51 -14.09
CA ASN A 152 -18.56 1.84 -12.98
C ASN A 152 -17.73 0.70 -12.39
N THR A 153 -18.19 0.16 -11.28
CA THR A 153 -17.59 -1.01 -10.63
C THR A 153 -18.58 -2.16 -10.50
N ALA A 154 -18.07 -3.39 -10.45
CA ALA A 154 -18.88 -4.58 -10.17
C ALA A 154 -18.21 -5.44 -9.11
N SER A 155 -18.99 -5.87 -8.13
CA SER A 155 -18.52 -6.77 -7.07
C SER A 155 -18.89 -8.22 -7.38
N LEU A 156 -17.99 -9.13 -7.07
CA LEU A 156 -18.09 -10.56 -7.27
C LEU A 156 -17.83 -11.29 -5.97
N VAL A 157 -18.53 -12.41 -5.77
CA VAL A 157 -18.25 -13.31 -4.66
C VAL A 157 -18.17 -14.74 -5.20
N PHE A 158 -17.04 -15.39 -4.94
CA PHE A 158 -16.88 -16.83 -5.14
C PHE A 158 -16.91 -17.52 -3.79
N VAL A 159 -17.62 -18.63 -3.69
CA VAL A 159 -17.66 -19.47 -2.49
C VAL A 159 -17.01 -20.80 -2.81
N THR A 160 -16.10 -21.25 -1.95
CA THR A 160 -15.34 -22.48 -2.16
C THR A 160 -15.11 -23.22 -0.84
N SER A 161 -15.05 -24.55 -0.91
CA SER A 161 -14.83 -25.43 0.24
C SER A 161 -13.34 -25.75 0.45
N GLN A 162 -12.42 -24.86 0.08
CA GLN A 162 -11.00 -25.08 0.28
C GLN A 162 -10.64 -24.92 1.76
N SER A 163 -10.06 -25.97 2.34
CA SER A 163 -9.69 -26.05 3.76
C SER A 163 -8.16 -26.06 3.97
N THR A 164 -7.37 -25.95 2.92
CA THR A 164 -5.90 -25.96 2.98
C THR A 164 -5.32 -24.58 2.75
N ASN A 165 -4.12 -24.36 3.27
CA ASN A 165 -3.35 -23.16 2.94
C ASN A 165 -3.01 -23.16 1.46
N GLY A 166 -3.04 -21.99 0.84
CA GLY A 166 -2.71 -21.84 -0.56
C GLY A 166 -3.03 -20.45 -1.08
N VAL A 167 -2.77 -20.25 -2.35
CA VAL A 167 -2.98 -18.98 -3.03
C VAL A 167 -4.22 -19.07 -3.91
N PHE A 168 -5.17 -18.18 -3.70
CA PHE A 168 -6.19 -17.86 -4.70
C PHE A 168 -5.63 -16.83 -5.66
N ARG A 169 -5.77 -17.11 -6.96
CA ARG A 169 -5.45 -16.16 -8.04
C ARG A 169 -6.73 -15.89 -8.81
N LEU A 170 -7.12 -14.63 -8.85
CA LEU A 170 -8.18 -14.14 -9.74
C LEU A 170 -7.54 -13.66 -11.04
N GLN A 171 -8.14 -14.01 -12.17
CA GLN A 171 -7.66 -13.64 -13.49
C GLN A 171 -8.83 -13.22 -14.37
N LEU A 172 -8.71 -12.06 -15.00
CA LEU A 172 -9.56 -11.62 -16.09
C LEU A 172 -9.09 -12.29 -17.37
N LYS A 173 -9.99 -12.91 -18.10
CA LYS A 173 -9.70 -13.55 -19.37
C LYS A 173 -10.39 -12.82 -20.49
N ASN A 174 -9.59 -12.28 -21.38
CA ASN A 174 -10.04 -11.52 -22.53
C ASN A 174 -10.53 -12.44 -23.64
N ASN A 175 -11.81 -12.44 -23.93
CA ASN A 175 -12.29 -13.20 -25.08
C ASN A 175 -12.74 -12.38 -26.28
N ASP A 176 -13.22 -11.14 -26.13
CA ASP A 176 -13.81 -10.45 -27.28
C ASP A 176 -13.56 -8.92 -27.39
N VAL A 177 -13.22 -8.24 -26.33
CA VAL A 177 -13.18 -6.75 -26.31
C VAL A 177 -11.81 -6.18 -25.97
N LEU A 178 -10.97 -6.95 -25.34
CA LEU A 178 -9.74 -6.50 -24.72
C LEU A 178 -8.50 -6.70 -25.62
N ASN A 179 -8.65 -6.70 -26.93
CA ASN A 179 -7.47 -6.49 -27.80
C ASN A 179 -6.83 -5.11 -27.58
N ASN A 180 -7.45 -4.25 -26.75
CA ASN A 180 -6.98 -2.94 -26.37
C ASN A 180 -6.75 -2.77 -24.88
N ASP A 181 -6.77 -3.85 -24.06
CA ASP A 181 -6.37 -3.76 -22.66
C ASP A 181 -4.88 -3.48 -22.58
N VAL A 182 -4.56 -2.27 -22.15
CA VAL A 182 -3.18 -1.77 -22.15
C VAL A 182 -2.49 -2.05 -20.81
N LEU A 183 -3.26 -2.26 -19.72
CA LEU A 183 -2.71 -2.47 -18.39
C LEU A 183 -2.86 -3.91 -17.92
N ALA A 184 -1.96 -4.80 -18.40
CA ALA A 184 -2.04 -6.23 -18.08
C ALA A 184 -1.83 -6.56 -16.58
N VAL A 185 -1.23 -5.66 -15.80
CA VAL A 185 -0.92 -5.91 -14.39
C VAL A 185 -2.19 -6.03 -13.52
N ASP A 186 -3.22 -5.24 -13.76
CA ASP A 186 -4.47 -5.28 -12.99
C ASP A 186 -5.45 -6.37 -13.45
N ASN A 187 -5.10 -7.14 -14.48
CA ASN A 187 -5.84 -8.32 -14.95
C ASN A 187 -5.70 -9.53 -14.04
N THR A 188 -4.75 -9.51 -13.11
CA THR A 188 -4.54 -10.60 -12.17
C THR A 188 -4.39 -10.07 -10.76
N ALA A 189 -4.87 -10.82 -9.79
CA ALA A 189 -4.61 -10.53 -8.38
C ALA A 189 -4.52 -11.85 -7.61
N SER A 190 -3.72 -11.86 -6.55
CA SER A 190 -3.50 -13.05 -5.73
C SER A 190 -3.74 -12.75 -4.26
N VAL A 191 -4.38 -13.69 -3.55
CA VAL A 191 -4.59 -13.59 -2.12
C VAL A 191 -4.33 -14.92 -1.44
N LEU A 192 -3.64 -14.89 -0.31
CA LEU A 192 -3.38 -16.07 0.49
C LEU A 192 -4.63 -16.49 1.27
N SER A 193 -4.97 -17.76 1.11
CA SER A 193 -5.86 -18.44 2.03
C SER A 193 -5.01 -19.17 3.06
N LEU A 194 -4.99 -18.64 4.25
CA LEU A 194 -4.43 -19.37 5.39
C LEU A 194 -5.58 -20.07 6.11
N THR A 195 -5.42 -21.40 6.29
CA THR A 195 -6.28 -22.11 7.24
C THR A 195 -5.94 -21.54 8.61
N ARG A 196 -6.79 -20.62 9.09
CA ARG A 196 -6.52 -19.91 10.34
C ARG A 196 -6.41 -20.94 11.46
N ARG A 197 -5.21 -21.14 11.99
CA ARG A 197 -5.07 -21.66 13.35
C ARG A 197 -5.86 -20.72 14.27
N ASN A 198 -6.33 -21.25 15.38
CA ASN A 198 -6.92 -20.39 16.38
C ASN A 198 -5.90 -19.33 16.80
N THR A 199 -6.32 -18.06 16.80
CA THR A 199 -5.51 -16.97 17.32
C THR A 199 -5.39 -17.15 18.83
N ARG A 200 -4.17 -17.16 19.36
CA ARG A 200 -3.93 -17.33 20.82
C ARG A 200 -3.74 -15.96 21.46
N ALA A 201 -4.55 -15.65 22.44
CA ALA A 201 -4.44 -14.43 23.21
C ALA A 201 -4.29 -14.71 24.70
N LEU A 202 -3.52 -13.86 25.37
CA LEU A 202 -3.41 -13.86 26.83
C LEU A 202 -4.09 -12.59 27.36
N LEU A 203 -5.13 -12.74 28.17
CA LEU A 203 -5.72 -11.67 28.95
C LEU A 203 -5.08 -11.62 30.33
N VAL A 204 -4.41 -10.53 30.65
CA VAL A 204 -3.85 -10.24 31.96
C VAL A 204 -4.78 -9.25 32.65
N THR A 205 -5.52 -9.72 33.66
CA THR A 205 -6.56 -8.93 34.31
C THR A 205 -6.72 -9.32 35.78
N LYS A 206 -7.19 -8.39 36.60
CA LYS A 206 -7.61 -8.66 38.00
C LYS A 206 -9.08 -9.09 38.10
N GLY A 207 -9.77 -9.19 36.94
CA GLY A 207 -11.14 -9.65 36.85
C GLY A 207 -12.05 -8.63 36.14
N ASN A 208 -12.18 -8.77 34.82
CA ASN A 208 -13.06 -7.94 33.96
C ASN A 208 -13.94 -8.86 33.11
N GLN A 209 -15.11 -9.21 33.65
CA GLN A 209 -16.02 -10.14 33.01
C GLN A 209 -16.54 -9.64 31.64
N PHE A 210 -16.72 -8.33 31.46
CA PHE A 210 -17.18 -7.78 30.19
C PHE A 210 -16.14 -7.97 29.10
N LEU A 211 -14.88 -7.67 29.41
CA LEU A 211 -13.75 -7.85 28.50
C LEU A 211 -13.51 -9.32 28.18
N GLU A 212 -13.51 -10.19 29.21
CA GLU A 212 -13.34 -11.62 29.01
C GLU A 212 -14.44 -12.22 28.14
N ARG A 213 -15.73 -11.87 28.38
CA ARG A 213 -16.86 -12.34 27.55
C ARG A 213 -16.76 -11.82 26.12
N ALA A 214 -16.40 -10.53 25.93
CA ALA A 214 -16.21 -9.96 24.61
C ALA A 214 -15.09 -10.67 23.83
N LEU A 215 -13.94 -10.96 24.45
CA LEU A 215 -12.85 -11.72 23.84
C LEU A 215 -13.25 -13.18 23.53
N ARG A 216 -13.94 -13.86 24.45
CA ARG A 216 -14.42 -15.23 24.23
C ARG A 216 -15.48 -15.33 23.12
N SER A 217 -16.17 -14.25 22.80
CA SER A 217 -17.13 -14.21 21.68
C SER A 217 -16.47 -14.07 20.31
N VAL A 218 -15.17 -13.75 20.27
CA VAL A 218 -14.41 -13.64 19.00
C VAL A 218 -14.21 -15.04 18.41
N PRO A 219 -14.65 -15.28 17.19
CA PRO A 219 -14.50 -16.60 16.57
C PRO A 219 -13.03 -17.01 16.42
N LYS A 220 -12.73 -18.27 16.74
CA LYS A 220 -11.38 -18.85 16.65
C LYS A 220 -10.31 -18.14 17.50
N LEU A 221 -10.70 -17.56 18.60
CA LEU A 221 -9.79 -16.99 19.59
C LEU A 221 -9.65 -17.96 20.77
N ASP A 222 -8.45 -18.49 20.99
CA ASP A 222 -8.09 -19.26 22.17
C ASP A 222 -7.59 -18.29 23.23
N LEU A 223 -8.41 -18.04 24.24
CA LEU A 223 -8.14 -17.08 25.31
C LEU A 223 -7.63 -17.77 26.57
N ALA A 224 -6.38 -17.49 26.91
CA ALA A 224 -5.83 -17.76 28.22
C ALA A 224 -6.03 -16.53 29.14
N VAL A 225 -6.35 -16.74 30.41
CA VAL A 225 -6.53 -15.65 31.38
C VAL A 225 -5.55 -15.85 32.52
N SER A 226 -4.88 -14.77 32.93
CA SER A 226 -3.92 -14.75 34.03
C SER A 226 -4.06 -13.45 34.83
N ALA A 227 -3.77 -13.49 36.11
CA ALA A 227 -3.69 -12.31 36.95
C ALA A 227 -2.38 -11.52 36.76
N ASN A 228 -1.32 -12.19 36.33
CA ASN A 228 0.01 -11.60 36.17
C ASN A 228 0.62 -11.98 34.82
N LEU A 229 1.40 -11.04 34.26
CA LEU A 229 2.23 -11.32 33.11
C LEU A 229 3.56 -11.89 33.54
N THR A 230 3.91 -13.09 33.03
CA THR A 230 5.24 -13.70 33.24
C THR A 230 6.29 -13.01 32.34
N ASN A 231 7.54 -13.04 32.79
CA ASN A 231 8.67 -12.58 32.00
C ASN A 231 9.65 -13.74 31.79
N PRO A 232 9.94 -14.20 30.56
CA PRO A 232 9.38 -13.71 29.30
C PRO A 232 7.88 -13.99 29.16
N SER A 233 7.20 -13.15 28.36
CA SER A 233 5.78 -13.37 28.02
C SER A 233 5.61 -14.67 27.24
N PRO A 234 4.52 -15.44 27.47
CA PRO A 234 4.28 -16.68 26.75
C PRO A 234 4.14 -16.41 25.23
N PRO A 235 4.43 -17.41 24.39
CA PRO A 235 4.32 -17.28 22.94
C PRO A 235 2.85 -17.27 22.50
N VAL A 236 2.21 -16.11 22.55
CA VAL A 236 0.84 -15.83 22.09
C VAL A 236 0.86 -14.82 20.96
N ASP A 237 -0.21 -14.77 20.18
CA ASP A 237 -0.31 -13.87 19.03
C ASP A 237 -0.51 -12.41 19.47
N PHE A 238 -1.25 -12.21 20.57
CA PHE A 238 -1.31 -10.90 21.22
C PHE A 238 -1.62 -11.00 22.72
N VAL A 239 -1.26 -9.96 23.46
CA VAL A 239 -1.52 -9.82 24.89
C VAL A 239 -2.51 -8.70 25.12
N VAL A 240 -3.48 -8.92 26.00
CA VAL A 240 -4.40 -7.90 26.49
C VAL A 240 -4.01 -7.57 27.93
N LEU A 241 -3.61 -6.34 28.18
CA LEU A 241 -3.31 -5.80 29.49
C LEU A 241 -4.51 -4.99 29.97
N ASP A 242 -5.18 -5.44 31.01
CA ASP A 242 -6.37 -4.81 31.59
C ASP A 242 -6.06 -4.26 32.98
N ASP A 243 -5.84 -2.96 33.06
CA ASP A 243 -5.47 -2.21 34.28
C ASP A 243 -4.21 -2.79 34.98
N VAL A 244 -3.25 -3.22 34.18
CA VAL A 244 -2.00 -3.81 34.63
C VAL A 244 -0.82 -3.06 34.05
N ALA A 245 0.12 -2.62 34.90
CA ALA A 245 1.40 -2.08 34.50
C ALA A 245 2.43 -3.22 34.45
N PRO A 246 2.87 -3.68 33.26
CA PRO A 246 3.81 -4.77 33.16
C PRO A 246 5.22 -4.31 33.56
N SER A 247 5.98 -5.19 34.22
CA SER A 247 7.39 -4.93 34.56
C SER A 247 8.28 -4.84 33.32
N ALA A 248 7.94 -5.64 32.30
CA ALA A 248 8.54 -5.56 30.96
C ALA A 248 7.42 -5.56 29.91
N TRP A 249 7.57 -4.72 28.87
CA TRP A 249 6.58 -4.65 27.81
C TRP A 249 6.58 -5.97 27.00
N PRO A 250 5.40 -6.54 26.68
CA PRO A 250 5.30 -7.78 25.93
C PRO A 250 5.96 -7.67 24.54
N SER A 251 6.54 -8.74 24.06
CA SER A 251 7.20 -8.76 22.74
C SER A 251 6.24 -8.91 21.56
N GLY A 252 5.01 -9.41 21.78
CA GLY A 252 3.96 -9.56 20.75
C GLY A 252 3.06 -8.33 20.63
N ASN A 253 2.02 -8.41 19.80
CA ASN A 253 1.01 -7.35 19.67
C ASN A 253 0.26 -7.15 20.99
N VAL A 254 -0.19 -5.91 21.27
CA VAL A 254 -0.74 -5.56 22.58
C VAL A 254 -2.03 -4.75 22.46
N LEU A 255 -3.06 -5.15 23.21
CA LEU A 255 -4.18 -4.31 23.59
C LEU A 255 -3.96 -3.85 25.03
N ALA A 256 -3.60 -2.59 25.23
CA ALA A 256 -3.30 -2.00 26.53
C ALA A 256 -4.48 -1.14 27.00
N ILE A 257 -5.18 -1.57 28.03
CA ILE A 257 -6.36 -0.91 28.58
C ILE A 257 -6.01 -0.32 29.93
N HIS A 258 -6.13 1.00 30.08
CA HIS A 258 -5.76 1.75 31.29
C HIS A 258 -4.36 1.38 31.82
N THR A 259 -3.47 1.04 30.86
CA THR A 259 -2.14 0.55 31.16
C THR A 259 -1.14 1.69 31.09
N GLN A 260 -0.23 1.75 32.06
CA GLN A 260 0.89 2.67 32.13
C GLN A 260 2.18 1.95 31.75
N SER A 261 3.05 2.66 31.04
CA SER A 261 4.39 2.15 30.70
C SER A 261 5.39 3.29 30.80
N THR A 262 6.56 3.01 31.36
CA THR A 262 7.63 4.01 31.50
C THR A 262 8.16 4.49 30.15
N ASN A 263 8.06 3.67 29.12
CA ASN A 263 8.62 3.97 27.80
C ASN A 263 7.63 4.71 26.90
N TRP A 264 6.33 4.33 26.91
CA TRP A 264 5.38 4.80 25.90
C TRP A 264 4.15 5.51 26.47
N PHE A 265 3.66 5.09 27.65
CA PHE A 265 2.39 5.57 28.21
C PHE A 265 2.60 6.12 29.63
N ARG A 266 3.46 7.12 29.72
CA ARG A 266 3.67 7.83 31.00
C ARG A 266 2.57 8.88 31.17
N PRO A 267 1.67 8.74 32.13
CA PRO A 267 0.64 9.72 32.37
C PRO A 267 1.22 11.00 32.97
N SER A 268 0.76 12.14 32.48
CA SER A 268 1.01 13.45 33.09
C SER A 268 -0.01 13.80 34.16
N GLY A 269 -1.07 13.01 34.29
CA GLY A 269 -2.16 13.18 35.23
C GLY A 269 -3.36 12.31 34.86
N SER A 270 -4.53 12.66 35.37
CA SER A 270 -5.81 12.05 35.01
C SER A 270 -6.81 13.12 34.62
N ILE A 271 -7.77 12.77 33.76
CA ILE A 271 -8.85 13.60 33.29
C ILE A 271 -10.13 13.03 33.87
N ASP A 272 -10.86 13.81 34.68
CA ASP A 272 -12.14 13.43 35.21
C ASP A 272 -13.27 13.82 34.22
N GLY A 273 -14.16 12.88 33.93
CA GLY A 273 -15.28 13.07 33.01
C GLY A 273 -14.90 13.51 31.59
N PRO A 274 -13.92 12.91 30.92
CA PRO A 274 -13.53 13.36 29.57
C PRO A 274 -14.69 13.23 28.59
N LEU A 275 -14.97 14.31 27.84
CA LEU A 275 -15.95 14.31 26.77
C LEU A 275 -15.32 13.73 25.50
N ILE A 276 -15.99 12.79 24.87
CA ILE A 276 -15.60 12.29 23.55
C ILE A 276 -16.10 13.32 22.52
N VAL A 277 -15.16 13.94 21.79
CA VAL A 277 -15.47 15.00 20.82
C VAL A 277 -15.37 14.55 19.38
N ASP A 278 -14.49 13.58 19.10
CA ASP A 278 -14.28 13.06 17.74
C ASP A 278 -13.75 11.62 17.75
N TRP A 279 -14.08 10.89 16.69
CA TRP A 279 -13.50 9.55 16.43
C TRP A 279 -13.35 9.25 14.94
N LYS A 280 -12.23 8.60 14.57
CA LYS A 280 -11.88 8.28 13.18
C LYS A 280 -12.59 7.02 12.71
N SER A 281 -13.84 7.12 12.30
CA SER A 281 -14.68 5.99 11.85
C SER A 281 -14.12 5.23 10.64
N THR A 282 -13.21 5.84 9.86
CA THR A 282 -12.53 5.21 8.72
C THR A 282 -11.47 4.19 9.13
N HIS A 283 -10.99 4.24 10.37
CA HIS A 283 -9.98 3.30 10.85
C HIS A 283 -10.59 1.91 11.07
N PRO A 284 -9.90 0.79 10.70
CA PRO A 284 -10.41 -0.57 10.84
C PRO A 284 -10.89 -0.94 12.25
N LEU A 285 -10.24 -0.43 13.29
CA LEU A 285 -10.62 -0.64 14.69
C LEU A 285 -12.00 -0.05 15.03
N LEU A 286 -12.40 1.03 14.37
CA LEU A 286 -13.64 1.75 14.63
C LEU A 286 -14.75 1.44 13.62
N ARG A 287 -14.53 0.45 12.77
CA ARG A 287 -15.57 0.01 11.83
C ARG A 287 -16.81 -0.51 12.58
N PHE A 288 -17.96 0.09 12.32
CA PHE A 288 -19.23 -0.18 13.03
C PHE A 288 -19.21 0.11 14.54
N VAL A 289 -18.22 0.89 15.02
CA VAL A 289 -18.11 1.34 16.39
C VAL A 289 -18.62 2.77 16.48
N ASN A 290 -19.52 3.02 17.44
CA ASN A 290 -20.08 4.32 17.74
C ASN A 290 -19.86 4.63 19.22
N PHE A 291 -19.46 5.85 19.52
CA PHE A 291 -19.26 6.35 20.87
C PHE A 291 -20.37 7.30 21.35
N ASP A 292 -21.46 7.42 20.59
CA ASP A 292 -22.61 8.21 21.02
C ASP A 292 -23.11 7.74 22.40
N ASN A 293 -23.29 8.69 23.30
CA ASN A 293 -23.74 8.44 24.66
C ASN A 293 -22.83 7.50 25.49
N VAL A 294 -21.57 7.35 25.12
CA VAL A 294 -20.56 6.72 25.97
C VAL A 294 -20.03 7.77 26.94
N GLN A 295 -20.18 7.49 28.22
CA GLN A 295 -19.66 8.32 29.31
C GLN A 295 -18.47 7.61 29.93
N VAL A 296 -17.39 8.36 30.15
CA VAL A 296 -16.17 7.90 30.80
C VAL A 296 -15.99 8.68 32.09
N ALA A 297 -15.87 8.01 33.22
CA ALA A 297 -15.71 8.68 34.50
C ALA A 297 -14.30 9.27 34.65
N LYS A 298 -13.26 8.53 34.21
CA LYS A 298 -11.88 8.96 34.34
C LYS A 298 -10.99 8.35 33.28
N SER A 299 -9.99 9.10 32.79
CA SER A 299 -8.99 8.63 31.83
C SER A 299 -7.59 9.11 32.22
N LEU A 300 -6.57 8.39 31.80
CA LEU A 300 -5.19 8.80 31.89
C LEU A 300 -4.90 9.94 30.89
N ALA A 301 -4.23 10.99 31.32
CA ALA A 301 -3.70 12.02 30.45
C ALA A 301 -2.32 11.57 29.93
N VAL A 302 -2.28 10.98 28.75
CA VAL A 302 -1.04 10.51 28.12
C VAL A 302 -0.81 11.27 26.83
N LYS A 303 0.43 11.74 26.61
CA LYS A 303 0.88 12.18 25.31
C LYS A 303 1.40 10.96 24.55
N PRO A 304 0.68 10.49 23.51
CA PRO A 304 1.11 9.31 22.79
C PRO A 304 2.41 9.58 22.02
N PRO A 305 3.25 8.54 21.79
CA PRO A 305 4.40 8.66 20.91
C PRO A 305 3.96 8.91 19.46
N SER A 306 4.83 9.46 18.63
CA SER A 306 4.53 9.90 17.26
C SER A 306 4.05 8.79 16.32
N TRP A 307 4.38 7.54 16.60
CA TRP A 307 3.94 6.37 15.82
C TRP A 307 2.51 5.91 16.18
N LEU A 308 1.92 6.43 17.25
CA LEU A 308 0.58 6.08 17.71
C LEU A 308 -0.43 7.17 17.27
N VAL A 309 -1.40 6.79 16.46
CA VAL A 309 -2.42 7.70 15.94
C VAL A 309 -3.61 7.76 16.89
N PRO A 310 -4.03 8.95 17.34
CA PRO A 310 -5.29 9.12 18.09
C PRO A 310 -6.47 8.69 17.24
N LEU A 311 -7.34 7.84 17.79
CA LEU A 311 -8.55 7.33 17.14
C LEU A 311 -9.82 7.86 17.76
N VAL A 312 -9.83 8.05 19.08
CA VAL A 312 -10.93 8.67 19.84
C VAL A 312 -10.33 9.76 20.70
N GLU A 313 -10.84 10.96 20.58
CA GLU A 313 -10.24 12.14 21.18
C GLU A 313 -11.15 12.84 22.17
N SER A 314 -10.55 13.37 23.23
CA SER A 314 -11.14 14.36 24.11
C SER A 314 -10.38 15.69 23.95
N PRO A 315 -10.93 16.82 24.43
CA PRO A 315 -10.24 18.12 24.33
C PRO A 315 -8.85 18.16 25.00
N SER A 316 -8.60 17.26 25.96
CA SER A 316 -7.37 17.27 26.77
C SER A 316 -6.35 16.21 26.40
N ALA A 317 -6.80 15.05 25.92
CA ALA A 317 -5.91 13.95 25.52
C ALA A 317 -6.68 12.89 24.71
N PRO A 318 -5.97 12.02 23.95
CA PRO A 318 -6.60 10.89 23.29
C PRO A 318 -7.13 9.89 24.31
N LEU A 319 -8.29 9.31 24.02
CA LEU A 319 -8.92 8.26 24.83
C LEU A 319 -8.64 6.85 24.27
N VAL A 320 -8.54 6.75 22.95
CA VAL A 320 -8.13 5.53 22.25
C VAL A 320 -7.12 5.91 21.19
N ALA A 321 -6.02 5.16 21.09
CA ALA A 321 -5.02 5.35 20.08
C ALA A 321 -4.49 3.99 19.59
N ALA A 322 -4.04 3.91 18.35
CA ALA A 322 -3.45 2.71 17.80
C ALA A 322 -2.30 3.03 16.85
N GLY A 323 -1.38 2.12 16.72
CA GLY A 323 -0.24 2.28 15.83
C GLY A 323 0.64 1.04 15.80
N GLU A 324 1.71 1.14 15.03
CA GLU A 324 2.69 0.09 14.88
C GLU A 324 4.10 0.68 15.06
N ASN A 325 4.89 -0.01 15.85
CA ASN A 325 6.29 0.34 16.09
C ASN A 325 7.15 -0.92 15.98
N ASN A 326 8.11 -0.92 15.06
CA ASN A 326 9.00 -2.06 14.79
C ASN A 326 8.23 -3.38 14.62
N GLY A 327 7.17 -3.38 13.79
CA GLY A 327 6.35 -4.57 13.54
C GLY A 327 5.40 -4.98 14.69
N GLN A 328 5.46 -4.31 15.83
CA GLN A 328 4.54 -4.53 16.96
C GLN A 328 3.34 -3.61 16.84
N ARG A 329 2.14 -4.16 16.77
CA ARG A 329 0.89 -3.40 16.82
C ARG A 329 0.44 -3.20 18.24
N VAL A 330 0.07 -1.97 18.55
CA VAL A 330 -0.41 -1.57 19.86
C VAL A 330 -1.73 -0.81 19.71
N VAL A 331 -2.74 -1.26 20.46
CA VAL A 331 -3.98 -0.53 20.69
C VAL A 331 -3.96 -0.09 22.15
N TRP A 332 -4.09 1.20 22.39
CA TRP A 332 -4.11 1.75 23.74
C TRP A 332 -5.46 2.42 24.03
N ILE A 333 -6.02 2.14 25.20
CA ILE A 333 -7.24 2.75 25.74
C ILE A 333 -6.87 3.41 27.07
N GLY A 334 -7.07 4.72 27.16
CA GLY A 334 -6.66 5.55 28.29
C GLY A 334 -7.52 5.41 29.55
N PHE A 335 -8.67 4.78 29.46
CA PHE A 335 -9.61 4.62 30.57
C PHE A 335 -9.92 3.16 30.84
N ASN A 336 -10.32 2.87 32.08
CA ASN A 336 -10.83 1.55 32.43
C ASN A 336 -12.27 1.42 31.91
N PRO A 337 -12.60 0.45 31.06
CA PRO A 337 -13.96 0.26 30.59
C PRO A 337 -14.99 0.07 31.70
N LEU A 338 -14.60 -0.46 32.85
CA LEU A 338 -15.49 -0.61 34.01
C LEU A 338 -15.90 0.75 34.62
N ASP A 339 -15.09 1.79 34.42
CA ASP A 339 -15.37 3.16 34.82
C ASP A 339 -16.09 3.95 33.70
N SER A 340 -16.79 3.25 32.81
CA SER A 340 -17.52 3.83 31.69
C SER A 340 -18.83 3.10 31.41
N THR A 341 -19.71 3.73 30.63
CA THR A 341 -20.93 3.10 30.12
C THR A 341 -20.68 2.25 28.87
N TRP A 342 -19.45 2.21 28.35
CA TRP A 342 -19.14 1.56 27.08
C TRP A 342 -19.38 0.04 27.07
N PRO A 343 -19.02 -0.75 28.09
CA PRO A 343 -19.30 -2.20 28.11
C PRO A 343 -20.78 -2.57 28.00
N LEU A 344 -21.68 -1.63 28.30
CA LEU A 344 -23.13 -1.80 28.17
C LEU A 344 -23.64 -1.49 26.75
N ARG A 345 -22.77 -1.08 25.82
CA ARG A 345 -23.09 -0.74 24.43
C ARG A 345 -22.65 -1.85 23.48
N VAL A 346 -23.40 -2.02 22.40
CA VAL A 346 -23.09 -3.00 21.34
C VAL A 346 -21.73 -2.68 20.67
N SER A 347 -21.33 -1.41 20.64
CA SER A 347 -20.05 -0.97 20.09
C SER A 347 -18.84 -1.54 20.83
N PHE A 348 -18.95 -1.90 22.12
CA PHE A 348 -17.83 -2.48 22.88
C PHE A 348 -17.38 -3.86 22.37
N PRO A 349 -18.23 -4.89 22.29
CA PRO A 349 -17.81 -6.18 21.74
C PRO A 349 -17.41 -6.09 20.27
N ILE A 350 -17.99 -5.18 19.48
CA ILE A 350 -17.57 -4.93 18.09
C ILE A 350 -16.13 -4.39 18.07
N PHE A 351 -15.80 -3.42 18.91
CA PHE A 351 -14.44 -2.88 19.02
C PHE A 351 -13.45 -3.97 19.44
N ILE A 352 -13.80 -4.79 20.43
CA ILE A 352 -12.91 -5.89 20.89
C ILE A 352 -12.69 -6.91 19.78
N ALA A 353 -13.71 -7.23 19.00
CA ALA A 353 -13.57 -8.13 17.84
C ALA A 353 -12.68 -7.50 16.75
N ASN A 354 -12.86 -6.21 16.46
CA ASN A 354 -12.02 -5.48 15.52
C ASN A 354 -10.57 -5.42 16.01
N ALA A 355 -10.35 -5.17 17.32
CA ALA A 355 -9.03 -5.14 17.92
C ALA A 355 -8.32 -6.50 17.85
N ALA A 356 -9.03 -7.60 18.17
CA ALA A 356 -8.49 -8.95 18.03
C ALA A 356 -8.10 -9.27 16.58
N GLY A 357 -8.94 -8.85 15.60
CA GLY A 357 -8.63 -9.01 14.18
C GLY A 357 -7.43 -8.16 13.73
N TRP A 358 -7.33 -6.91 14.22
CA TRP A 358 -6.25 -6.00 13.85
C TRP A 358 -4.90 -6.39 14.49
N LEU A 359 -4.92 -6.93 15.70
CA LEU A 359 -3.74 -7.42 16.44
C LEU A 359 -3.29 -8.81 15.99
N ASN A 360 -4.09 -9.53 15.22
CA ASN A 360 -3.70 -10.83 14.70
C ASN A 360 -2.54 -10.70 13.71
N PRO A 361 -1.37 -11.32 13.93
CA PRO A 361 -0.23 -11.25 13.02
C PRO A 361 -0.53 -11.87 11.65
N ASP A 362 -1.39 -12.91 11.60
CA ASP A 362 -1.76 -13.60 10.36
C ASP A 362 -2.70 -12.75 9.46
N ALA A 363 -3.12 -11.58 9.92
CA ALA A 363 -3.99 -10.69 9.15
C ALA A 363 -3.29 -10.01 7.94
N ARG A 364 -1.96 -10.06 7.86
CA ARG A 364 -1.17 -9.49 6.76
C ARG A 364 -0.64 -10.58 5.84
N THR A 365 -1.45 -11.02 4.91
CA THR A 365 -1.05 -11.97 3.86
C THR A 365 -0.89 -11.31 2.50
N GLY A 366 -1.24 -10.03 2.39
CA GLY A 366 -1.14 -9.21 1.18
C GLY A 366 -0.66 -7.80 1.47
N ILE A 367 0.12 -7.27 0.55
CA ILE A 367 0.60 -5.88 0.51
C ILE A 367 0.28 -5.29 -0.86
N ARG A 368 0.36 -3.97 -0.98
CA ARG A 368 0.38 -3.33 -2.29
C ARG A 368 1.78 -3.42 -2.88
N VAL A 369 1.85 -3.50 -4.20
CA VAL A 369 3.14 -3.46 -4.91
C VAL A 369 3.87 -2.16 -4.55
N GLY A 370 5.17 -2.26 -4.24
CA GLY A 370 5.99 -1.15 -3.78
C GLY A 370 5.92 -0.85 -2.29
N GLU A 371 5.01 -1.49 -1.54
CA GLU A 371 5.02 -1.41 -0.07
C GLU A 371 5.96 -2.46 0.52
N PRO A 372 6.79 -2.12 1.52
CA PRO A 372 7.66 -3.11 2.15
C PRO A 372 6.83 -4.16 2.90
N PHE A 373 7.22 -5.41 2.75
CA PHE A 373 6.66 -6.51 3.54
C PHE A 373 7.37 -6.61 4.88
N HIS A 374 6.59 -6.57 5.95
CA HIS A 374 7.06 -6.67 7.32
C HIS A 374 6.51 -7.94 7.97
N VAL A 375 7.38 -8.76 8.52
CA VAL A 375 6.99 -9.93 9.32
C VAL A 375 7.99 -10.18 10.43
N ARG A 376 7.49 -10.58 11.59
CA ARG A 376 8.34 -10.99 12.72
C ARG A 376 8.54 -12.49 12.68
N LEU A 377 9.79 -12.91 12.67
CA LEU A 377 10.20 -14.32 12.74
C LEU A 377 10.64 -14.68 14.16
N ALA A 378 10.55 -15.96 14.48
CA ALA A 378 10.82 -16.41 15.87
C ALA A 378 12.30 -16.34 16.28
N SER A 379 13.21 -16.08 15.36
CA SER A 379 14.66 -16.10 15.60
C SER A 379 15.35 -14.85 15.11
N GLU A 380 16.35 -14.40 15.85
CA GLU A 380 17.19 -13.25 15.56
C GLU A 380 18.24 -13.58 14.47
N GLU A 381 18.62 -12.59 13.67
CA GLU A 381 19.73 -12.62 12.69
C GLU A 381 19.78 -13.86 11.77
N GLN A 382 18.68 -14.24 11.17
CA GLN A 382 18.65 -15.33 10.19
C GLN A 382 18.79 -14.79 8.76
N GLN A 383 19.48 -15.57 7.93
CA GLN A 383 19.53 -15.35 6.49
C GLN A 383 18.20 -15.80 5.88
N VAL A 384 17.61 -14.95 5.06
CA VAL A 384 16.33 -15.17 4.40
C VAL A 384 16.53 -15.07 2.90
N THR A 385 16.09 -16.08 2.18
CA THR A 385 16.04 -16.05 0.72
C THR A 385 14.59 -15.77 0.30
N VAL A 386 14.38 -14.69 -0.45
CA VAL A 386 13.06 -14.33 -0.99
C VAL A 386 13.05 -14.63 -2.49
N GLU A 387 12.16 -15.53 -2.90
CA GLU A 387 11.85 -15.80 -4.31
C GLU A 387 10.77 -14.81 -4.77
N LEU A 388 11.04 -14.10 -5.87
CA LEU A 388 10.18 -13.12 -6.49
C LEU A 388 9.20 -13.78 -7.47
N PRO A 389 8.15 -13.08 -7.92
CA PRO A 389 7.17 -13.61 -8.88
C PRO A 389 7.77 -14.06 -10.23
N ASP A 390 8.89 -13.47 -10.64
CA ASP A 390 9.63 -13.84 -11.86
C ASP A 390 10.58 -15.03 -11.68
N GLY A 391 10.62 -15.65 -10.48
CA GLY A 391 11.51 -16.77 -10.13
C GLY A 391 12.92 -16.33 -9.75
N SER A 392 13.26 -15.05 -9.81
CA SER A 392 14.53 -14.56 -9.29
C SER A 392 14.56 -14.58 -7.76
N THR A 393 15.76 -14.65 -7.18
CA THR A 393 15.92 -14.71 -5.72
C THR A 393 16.67 -13.48 -5.20
N ARG A 394 16.32 -13.06 -3.97
CA ARG A 394 17.01 -12.02 -3.23
C ARG A 394 17.39 -12.55 -1.84
N GLU A 395 18.62 -12.28 -1.45
CA GLU A 395 19.07 -12.58 -0.10
C GLU A 395 18.95 -11.37 0.80
N THR A 396 18.40 -11.55 1.97
CA THR A 396 18.25 -10.52 3.00
C THR A 396 18.48 -11.14 4.37
N LYS A 397 18.51 -10.31 5.42
CA LYS A 397 18.67 -10.77 6.80
C LYS A 397 17.57 -10.20 7.67
N THR A 398 17.16 -10.95 8.68
CA THR A 398 16.32 -10.39 9.73
C THR A 398 17.11 -9.40 10.58
N MET A 399 16.42 -8.41 11.12
CA MET A 399 17.00 -7.51 12.11
C MET A 399 17.29 -8.25 13.42
N SER A 400 18.10 -7.66 14.29
CA SER A 400 18.35 -8.18 15.66
C SER A 400 17.07 -8.33 16.50
N SER A 401 15.98 -7.64 16.12
CA SER A 401 14.64 -7.78 16.70
C SER A 401 13.87 -9.02 16.22
N GLY A 402 14.43 -9.81 15.30
CA GLY A 402 13.74 -10.91 14.61
C GLY A 402 12.76 -10.44 13.54
N GLU A 403 12.78 -9.16 13.17
CA GLU A 403 11.92 -8.59 12.11
C GLU A 403 12.57 -8.74 10.75
N LEU A 404 11.81 -9.24 9.78
CA LEU A 404 12.14 -9.22 8.36
C LEU A 404 11.44 -8.03 7.71
N ILE A 405 12.22 -7.13 7.11
CA ILE A 405 11.72 -6.05 6.25
C ILE A 405 12.23 -6.31 4.84
N PHE A 406 11.31 -6.55 3.92
CA PHE A 406 11.63 -6.79 2.52
C PHE A 406 10.99 -5.70 1.65
N GLY A 407 11.82 -4.88 1.00
CA GLY A 407 11.38 -3.71 0.23
C GLY A 407 11.37 -3.90 -1.29
N ASP A 408 11.97 -4.97 -1.83
CA ASP A 408 11.97 -5.24 -3.29
C ASP A 408 10.67 -5.95 -3.71
N THR A 409 9.55 -5.22 -3.55
CA THR A 409 8.17 -5.68 -3.80
C THR A 409 7.56 -5.01 -5.04
N PHE A 410 8.38 -4.64 -6.02
CA PHE A 410 7.97 -3.87 -7.20
C PHE A 410 7.33 -4.69 -8.31
N GLN A 411 7.21 -6.00 -8.14
CA GLN A 411 6.53 -6.90 -9.06
C GLN A 411 5.25 -7.43 -8.43
N GLN A 412 4.19 -7.49 -9.21
CA GLN A 412 2.95 -8.10 -8.78
C GLN A 412 3.04 -9.62 -8.78
N GLY A 413 2.54 -10.25 -7.72
CA GLY A 413 2.46 -11.71 -7.64
C GLY A 413 2.69 -12.27 -6.26
N VAL A 414 3.14 -13.53 -6.22
CA VAL A 414 3.39 -14.28 -4.99
C VAL A 414 4.88 -14.31 -4.72
N TYR A 415 5.24 -13.93 -3.52
CA TYR A 415 6.59 -13.99 -2.99
C TYR A 415 6.71 -15.14 -1.99
N THR A 416 7.86 -15.79 -1.97
CA THR A 416 8.14 -16.87 -1.00
C THR A 416 9.42 -16.56 -0.24
N ALA A 417 9.30 -16.23 1.05
CA ALA A 417 10.43 -15.99 1.92
C ALA A 417 10.78 -17.29 2.66
N THR A 418 11.98 -17.82 2.44
CA THR A 418 12.47 -19.05 3.05
C THR A 418 13.48 -18.75 4.16
N VAL A 419 13.22 -19.28 5.35
CA VAL A 419 14.05 -19.17 6.54
C VAL A 419 14.33 -20.56 7.08
N GLY A 420 15.54 -21.05 6.89
CA GLY A 420 15.88 -22.44 7.20
C GLY A 420 14.98 -23.41 6.42
N THR A 421 14.14 -24.16 7.12
CA THR A 421 13.19 -25.13 6.53
C THR A 421 11.78 -24.56 6.36
N ASN A 422 11.52 -23.35 6.86
CA ASN A 422 10.20 -22.75 6.86
C ASN A 422 10.05 -21.80 5.67
N ALA A 423 8.98 -21.94 4.90
CA ALA A 423 8.60 -21.04 3.84
C ALA A 423 7.37 -20.21 4.22
N LEU A 424 7.47 -18.90 4.10
CA LEU A 424 6.39 -17.94 4.29
C LEU A 424 6.03 -17.32 2.95
N GLN A 425 4.77 -17.38 2.57
CA GLN A 425 4.27 -16.73 1.35
C GLN A 425 3.54 -15.44 1.66
N PHE A 426 3.68 -14.47 0.79
CA PHE A 426 2.86 -13.25 0.77
C PHE A 426 2.57 -12.83 -0.66
N CYS A 427 1.52 -12.04 -0.85
CA CYS A 427 1.10 -11.55 -2.16
C CYS A 427 1.29 -10.03 -2.22
N ALA A 428 1.88 -9.55 -3.30
CA ALA A 428 1.89 -8.14 -3.66
C ALA A 428 0.96 -7.92 -4.86
N ASN A 429 0.04 -6.97 -4.76
CA ASN A 429 -0.93 -6.67 -5.82
C ASN A 429 -1.03 -5.16 -6.04
N LEU A 430 -1.38 -4.73 -7.25
CA LEU A 430 -1.66 -3.34 -7.57
C LEU A 430 -2.92 -2.86 -6.83
N LEU A 431 -4.08 -3.49 -7.05
CA LEU A 431 -5.38 -3.22 -6.41
C LEU A 431 -5.64 -1.71 -6.21
N ASN A 432 -5.49 -0.93 -7.27
CA ASN A 432 -5.63 0.52 -7.25
C ASN A 432 -6.57 0.96 -8.39
N SER A 433 -7.67 1.64 -8.05
CA SER A 433 -8.64 2.15 -9.02
C SER A 433 -8.08 3.29 -9.87
N ASP A 434 -7.18 4.09 -9.30
CA ASP A 434 -6.65 5.27 -9.96
C ASP A 434 -5.62 4.87 -11.02
N GLU A 435 -4.77 3.88 -10.74
CA GLU A 435 -3.84 3.29 -11.72
C GLU A 435 -4.57 2.48 -12.81
N SER A 436 -5.75 1.93 -12.51
CA SER A 436 -6.58 1.26 -13.51
C SER A 436 -7.29 2.25 -14.45
N ASP A 437 -7.33 3.54 -14.12
CA ASP A 437 -7.80 4.61 -15.00
C ASP A 437 -6.67 5.11 -15.90
N ILE A 438 -6.46 4.41 -17.01
CA ILE A 438 -5.40 4.70 -17.99
C ILE A 438 -5.74 5.84 -18.95
N ARG A 439 -6.80 6.62 -18.71
CA ARG A 439 -7.18 7.75 -19.56
C ARG A 439 -6.19 8.89 -19.35
N SER A 440 -5.47 9.25 -20.40
CA SER A 440 -4.57 10.38 -20.36
C SER A 440 -5.33 11.71 -20.26
N ARG A 441 -4.89 12.61 -19.39
CA ARG A 441 -5.51 13.91 -19.12
C ARG A 441 -4.81 15.02 -19.88
N GLU A 442 -5.58 15.95 -20.44
CA GLU A 442 -5.03 17.10 -21.18
C GLU A 442 -4.49 18.18 -20.25
N SER A 443 -4.92 18.17 -18.99
CA SER A 443 -4.46 19.11 -17.97
C SER A 443 -4.23 18.41 -16.63
N LEU A 444 -3.26 18.90 -15.88
CA LEU A 444 -3.00 18.51 -14.50
C LEU A 444 -3.60 19.56 -13.57
N GLN A 445 -4.40 19.12 -12.62
CA GLN A 445 -4.84 19.96 -11.51
C GLN A 445 -3.78 19.90 -10.40
N LEU A 446 -3.28 21.06 -10.01
CA LEU A 446 -2.27 21.20 -8.94
C LEU A 446 -2.89 22.07 -7.84
N GLY A 447 -3.40 21.42 -6.79
CA GLY A 447 -4.12 22.10 -5.72
C GLY A 447 -5.40 22.80 -6.19
N GLU A 448 -5.93 23.71 -5.37
CA GLU A 448 -7.20 24.41 -5.65
C GLU A 448 -7.11 25.40 -6.83
N TYR A 449 -5.94 25.92 -7.17
CA TYR A 449 -5.79 27.07 -8.06
C TYR A 449 -4.83 26.87 -9.23
N GLY A 450 -4.16 25.74 -9.33
CA GLY A 450 -3.15 25.48 -10.35
C GLY A 450 -3.64 24.49 -11.40
N THR A 451 -3.77 24.94 -12.66
CA THR A 451 -3.98 24.04 -13.80
C THR A 451 -2.84 24.19 -14.78
N VAL A 452 -2.17 23.08 -15.13
CA VAL A 452 -1.11 23.05 -16.13
C VAL A 452 -1.60 22.25 -17.33
N GLU A 453 -1.75 22.90 -18.47
CA GLU A 453 -2.14 22.24 -19.71
C GLU A 453 -0.98 21.45 -20.32
N ALA A 454 -1.30 20.37 -21.02
CA ALA A 454 -0.31 19.58 -21.71
C ALA A 454 0.36 20.42 -22.82
N THR A 455 1.67 20.47 -22.75
CA THR A 455 2.48 21.08 -23.79
C THR A 455 2.39 20.22 -25.06
N VAL A 456 1.96 20.83 -26.16
CA VAL A 456 1.95 20.12 -27.45
C VAL A 456 3.39 19.78 -27.80
N GLN A 457 3.68 18.51 -28.03
CA GLN A 457 4.99 18.09 -28.52
C GLN A 457 5.19 18.72 -29.89
N VAL A 458 5.95 19.80 -29.93
CA VAL A 458 6.53 20.28 -31.20
C VAL A 458 7.53 19.18 -31.59
N SER A 459 7.19 18.39 -32.60
CA SER A 459 8.12 17.42 -33.17
C SER A 459 9.43 18.15 -33.46
N ALA A 460 10.50 17.75 -32.76
CA ALA A 460 11.81 18.33 -33.03
C ALA A 460 12.07 18.20 -34.51
N ASP A 461 12.24 19.33 -35.19
CA ASP A 461 12.59 19.38 -36.60
C ASP A 461 13.79 18.43 -36.79
N LYS A 462 13.56 17.33 -37.50
CA LYS A 462 14.66 16.43 -37.87
C LYS A 462 15.59 17.29 -38.67
N GLU A 463 16.80 17.52 -38.17
CA GLU A 463 17.83 18.31 -38.86
C GLU A 463 18.05 17.74 -40.25
N ALA A 464 17.19 18.13 -41.19
CA ALA A 464 17.24 17.66 -42.57
C ALA A 464 18.48 18.18 -43.31
N TRP A 465 19.12 19.22 -42.75
CA TRP A 465 20.30 19.84 -43.39
C TRP A 465 21.46 18.86 -43.59
N ARG A 466 21.62 17.84 -42.73
CA ARG A 466 22.65 16.80 -42.86
C ARG A 466 22.46 15.98 -44.12
N TRP A 467 21.21 15.63 -44.46
CA TRP A 467 20.89 14.91 -45.70
C TRP A 467 21.07 15.77 -46.92
N ILE A 468 20.72 17.05 -46.83
CA ILE A 468 20.93 18.03 -47.88
C ILE A 468 22.43 18.23 -48.12
N ALA A 469 23.23 18.36 -47.04
CA ALA A 469 24.67 18.52 -47.16
C ALA A 469 25.33 17.26 -47.77
N MET A 470 24.91 16.02 -47.40
CA MET A 470 25.37 14.80 -48.07
C MET A 470 24.99 14.74 -49.56
N LEU A 471 23.81 15.19 -49.90
CA LEU A 471 23.34 15.24 -51.27
C LEU A 471 24.15 16.25 -52.10
N CYS A 472 24.44 17.44 -51.53
CA CYS A 472 25.33 18.43 -52.18
C CYS A 472 26.76 17.88 -52.31
N LEU A 473 27.31 17.21 -51.34
CA LEU A 473 28.62 16.57 -51.40
C LEU A 473 28.65 15.48 -52.50
N GLY A 474 27.58 14.67 -52.57
CA GLY A 474 27.43 13.67 -53.64
C GLY A 474 27.39 14.27 -55.05
N PHE A 475 26.71 15.40 -55.22
CA PHE A 475 26.68 16.15 -56.50
C PHE A 475 28.07 16.69 -56.88
N LEU A 476 28.80 17.27 -55.93
CA LEU A 476 30.15 17.78 -56.14
C LEU A 476 31.14 16.63 -56.52
N LEU A 477 31.04 15.48 -55.87
CA LEU A 477 31.83 14.31 -56.20
C LEU A 477 31.47 13.75 -57.58
N PHE A 478 30.19 13.77 -57.95
CA PHE A 478 29.73 13.35 -59.28
C PHE A 478 30.21 14.30 -60.36
N GLU A 479 30.12 15.62 -60.15
CA GLU A 479 30.64 16.63 -61.09
C GLU A 479 32.15 16.52 -61.26
N TRP A 480 32.90 16.38 -60.16
CA TRP A 480 34.35 16.14 -60.18
C TRP A 480 34.71 14.90 -60.98
N TRP A 481 34.02 13.76 -60.76
CA TRP A 481 34.23 12.51 -61.47
C TRP A 481 33.88 12.64 -62.95
N PHE A 482 32.80 13.31 -63.31
CA PHE A 482 32.38 13.53 -64.68
C PHE A 482 33.34 14.45 -65.46
N TYR A 483 33.87 15.46 -64.79
CA TYR A 483 34.88 16.35 -65.37
C TYR A 483 36.20 15.59 -65.69
N HIS A 484 36.68 14.77 -64.73
CA HIS A 484 37.91 13.99 -64.93
C HIS A 484 37.78 12.90 -65.99
N ARG A 485 36.61 12.37 -66.23
CA ARG A 485 36.36 11.36 -67.26
C ARG A 485 36.32 11.90 -68.66
N ARG A 486 36.17 13.24 -68.85
CA ARG A 486 36.18 13.93 -70.14
C ARG A 486 37.56 14.42 -70.59
N THR A 487 38.54 14.39 -69.69
CA THR A 487 39.91 14.87 -69.97
C THR A 487 40.94 13.71 -70.10
N ALA A 488 40.49 12.45 -70.15
CA ALA A 488 41.30 11.29 -70.47
C ALA A 488 41.07 10.79 -71.89
#